data_c571fef4ef3e349b2a9f5c05bb31b654
#
_entry.id   c571fef4ef3e349b2a9f5c05bb31b654
#
_cell.length_a   1.000
_cell.length_b   1.000
_cell.length_c   1.000
_cell.angle_alpha   90.00
_cell.angle_beta   90.00
_cell.angle_gamma   90.00
#
_symmetry.space_group_name_H-M   'P 1'
#
loop_
_entity.id
_entity.type
_entity.pdbx_description
1 polymer ?
#
loop_
_entity_poly.entity_id
_entity_poly.type
_entity_poly.pdbx_seq_one_letter_code
_entity_poly.pdbx_strand_id
1 'polypeptide(L)'
;NLQNSYEKKLGFTDATYTAAVDSGSYANFVHDSAGYGVAQWTFWSRKEALLNYVRALGVSIGDLEAQLGFLYKELSESYPSVLVALKTATSVRAASDKVLTDFERPADQSETVKIKRASYGQKYYDKYAKAGATTPSEGGNNMNDRQNFVNTAASYIGCKESDGSHKKIIDIYNEHTPLARGYKVKYTDAWCATFVSAMAIKCGLTDIIPTECGCGQMIALF
;
A
#
# COMPACT_ATOMS: atom_id res chain seq x y z
N ASN A 1 -10.15 16.53 -0.73
CA ASN A 1 -9.57 17.09 -1.96
C ASN A 1 -8.19 17.64 -1.69
N LEU A 2 -7.18 16.78 -1.86
CA LEU A 2 -5.77 17.08 -1.68
C LEU A 2 -5.25 18.09 -2.73
N GLN A 3 -5.85 18.09 -3.90
CA GLN A 3 -5.57 18.94 -5.05
C GLN A 3 -5.65 20.46 -4.83
N ASN A 4 -6.29 20.90 -3.74
CA ASN A 4 -6.73 22.30 -3.69
C ASN A 4 -5.83 23.27 -2.93
N SER A 5 -4.81 22.82 -2.16
CA SER A 5 -4.05 23.77 -1.37
C SER A 5 -2.92 24.46 -2.14
N TYR A 6 -2.23 23.77 -3.03
CA TYR A 6 -1.19 24.40 -3.85
C TYR A 6 -1.67 24.86 -5.23
N GLU A 7 -2.69 24.23 -5.84
CA GLU A 7 -3.32 24.77 -7.05
C GLU A 7 -3.88 26.16 -6.82
N LYS A 8 -4.66 26.35 -5.75
CA LYS A 8 -5.25 27.65 -5.42
C LYS A 8 -4.26 28.68 -4.89
N LYS A 9 -3.24 28.23 -4.16
CA LYS A 9 -2.31 29.16 -3.48
C LYS A 9 -1.06 29.43 -4.28
N LEU A 10 -0.59 28.47 -5.06
CA LEU A 10 0.73 28.51 -5.69
C LEU A 10 0.67 28.37 -7.22
N GLY A 11 -0.49 28.06 -7.80
CA GLY A 11 -0.66 27.92 -9.25
C GLY A 11 -0.04 26.65 -9.86
N PHE A 12 0.28 25.65 -9.05
CA PHE A 12 0.81 24.37 -9.49
C PHE A 12 -0.29 23.31 -9.53
N THR A 13 -0.23 22.40 -10.50
CA THR A 13 -0.88 21.09 -10.42
C THR A 13 -0.05 20.13 -9.59
N ASP A 14 -0.59 18.98 -9.17
CA ASP A 14 0.18 17.93 -8.46
C ASP A 14 1.47 17.56 -9.21
N ALA A 15 1.35 17.30 -10.50
CA ALA A 15 2.48 16.89 -11.34
C ALA A 15 3.53 18.00 -11.47
N THR A 16 3.10 19.25 -11.73
CA THR A 16 4.02 20.36 -11.90
C THR A 16 4.68 20.80 -10.61
N TYR A 17 3.97 20.69 -9.47
CA TYR A 17 4.56 20.97 -8.16
C TYR A 17 5.64 19.93 -7.81
N THR A 18 5.33 18.65 -7.95
CA THR A 18 6.29 17.55 -7.75
C THR A 18 7.52 17.71 -8.63
N ALA A 19 7.33 17.93 -9.95
CA ALA A 19 8.44 18.13 -10.89
C ALA A 19 9.31 19.35 -10.55
N ALA A 20 8.69 20.44 -10.10
CA ALA A 20 9.41 21.65 -9.72
C ALA A 20 10.24 21.46 -8.43
N VAL A 21 9.74 20.66 -7.48
CA VAL A 21 10.47 20.30 -6.26
C VAL A 21 11.62 19.34 -6.58
N ASP A 22 11.38 18.31 -7.38
CA ASP A 22 12.41 17.32 -7.77
C ASP A 22 13.55 17.95 -8.55
N SER A 23 13.24 18.86 -9.47
CA SER A 23 14.25 19.59 -10.25
C SER A 23 14.97 20.68 -9.46
N GLY A 24 14.47 21.05 -8.29
CA GLY A 24 14.97 22.18 -7.50
C GLY A 24 14.57 23.55 -8.04
N SER A 25 13.73 23.62 -9.09
CA SER A 25 13.27 24.91 -9.66
C SER A 25 12.30 25.64 -8.73
N TYR A 26 11.69 24.94 -7.77
CA TYR A 26 10.87 25.52 -6.71
C TYR A 26 11.56 25.38 -5.35
N ALA A 27 12.34 26.37 -5.00
CA ALA A 27 13.15 26.38 -3.77
C ALA A 27 12.32 26.54 -2.47
N ASN A 28 11.08 27.05 -2.57
CA ASN A 28 10.27 27.40 -1.40
C ASN A 28 9.43 26.23 -0.85
N PHE A 29 9.62 25.02 -1.35
CA PHE A 29 8.86 23.83 -0.93
C PHE A 29 8.82 23.66 0.60
N VAL A 30 9.96 23.77 1.25
CA VAL A 30 10.08 23.57 2.71
C VAL A 30 9.33 24.63 3.51
N HIS A 31 9.26 25.87 3.00
CA HIS A 31 8.72 27.02 3.74
C HIS A 31 7.34 27.48 3.25
N ASP A 32 6.79 26.91 2.21
CA ASP A 32 5.42 27.20 1.80
C ASP A 32 4.40 26.56 2.76
N SER A 33 3.16 27.05 2.73
CA SER A 33 2.08 26.57 3.60
C SER A 33 1.24 25.45 3.00
N ALA A 34 1.67 24.86 1.88
CA ALA A 34 0.94 23.79 1.22
C ALA A 34 1.24 22.43 1.87
N GLY A 35 0.23 21.65 2.17
CA GLY A 35 0.39 20.26 2.57
C GLY A 35 0.79 19.42 1.37
N TYR A 36 1.73 18.49 1.54
CA TYR A 36 2.23 17.62 0.49
C TYR A 36 2.12 16.14 0.84
N GLY A 37 1.82 15.33 -0.17
CA GLY A 37 1.86 13.88 -0.10
C GLY A 37 0.81 13.23 0.80
N VAL A 38 0.99 11.95 1.07
CA VAL A 38 0.00 11.08 1.74
C VAL A 38 -0.35 11.52 3.15
N ALA A 39 0.59 12.12 3.90
CA ALA A 39 0.36 12.63 5.25
C ALA A 39 0.15 14.15 5.29
N GLN A 40 0.04 14.82 4.14
CA GLN A 40 -0.12 16.27 4.04
C GLN A 40 0.91 17.04 4.86
N TRP A 41 2.18 16.67 4.72
CA TRP A 41 3.27 17.34 5.41
C TRP A 41 3.26 18.83 5.09
N THR A 42 3.03 19.64 6.11
CA THR A 42 2.88 21.12 5.99
C THR A 42 3.97 21.84 6.80
N PHE A 43 4.32 21.30 7.96
CA PHE A 43 5.31 21.93 8.83
C PHE A 43 6.72 21.84 8.22
N TRP A 44 7.45 22.95 8.22
CA TRP A 44 8.70 23.08 7.49
C TRP A 44 9.73 21.98 7.78
N SER A 45 9.95 21.61 9.06
CA SER A 45 10.94 20.59 9.41
C SER A 45 10.54 19.18 8.94
N ARG A 46 9.23 18.89 8.88
CA ARG A 46 8.73 17.61 8.36
C ARG A 46 8.86 17.55 6.83
N LYS A 47 8.60 18.66 6.14
CA LYS A 47 8.81 18.77 4.68
C LYS A 47 10.29 18.65 4.32
N GLU A 48 11.17 19.28 5.08
CA GLU A 48 12.63 19.18 4.91
C GLU A 48 13.10 17.74 5.12
N ALA A 49 12.62 17.08 6.18
CA ALA A 49 12.98 15.70 6.46
C ALA A 49 12.49 14.74 5.34
N LEU A 50 11.27 14.91 4.82
CA LEU A 50 10.78 14.17 3.68
C LEU A 50 11.66 14.39 2.44
N LEU A 51 11.96 15.66 2.11
CA LEU A 51 12.79 16.01 0.95
C LEU A 51 14.19 15.39 1.04
N ASN A 52 14.82 15.45 2.20
CA ASN A 52 16.12 14.84 2.44
C ASN A 52 16.06 13.31 2.35
N TYR A 53 15.00 12.71 2.84
CA TYR A 53 14.80 11.26 2.78
C TYR A 53 14.69 10.76 1.33
N VAL A 54 13.85 11.37 0.50
CA VAL A 54 13.69 10.95 -0.90
C VAL A 54 14.95 11.23 -1.74
N ARG A 55 15.66 12.34 -1.46
CA ARG A 55 16.94 12.64 -2.10
C ARG A 55 18.03 11.61 -1.77
N ALA A 56 18.07 11.15 -0.52
CA ALA A 56 18.99 10.09 -0.12
C ALA A 56 18.69 8.75 -0.82
N LEU A 57 17.44 8.50 -1.17
CA LEU A 57 17.02 7.33 -1.95
C LEU A 57 17.22 7.51 -3.47
N GLY A 58 17.45 8.74 -3.95
CA GLY A 58 17.56 9.04 -5.37
C GLY A 58 16.24 8.92 -6.14
N VAL A 59 15.10 9.12 -5.46
CA VAL A 59 13.76 8.99 -6.05
C VAL A 59 13.00 10.31 -6.00
N SER A 60 11.90 10.41 -6.77
CA SER A 60 10.99 11.57 -6.75
C SER A 60 10.35 11.73 -5.36
N ILE A 61 10.11 12.99 -4.96
CA ILE A 61 9.30 13.27 -3.75
C ILE A 61 7.85 12.80 -3.91
N GLY A 62 7.39 12.61 -5.15
CA GLY A 62 6.08 12.04 -5.49
C GLY A 62 6.01 10.51 -5.41
N ASP A 63 7.14 9.82 -5.21
CA ASP A 63 7.16 8.37 -5.12
C ASP A 63 6.37 7.88 -3.90
N LEU A 64 5.35 7.05 -4.15
CA LEU A 64 4.44 6.59 -3.10
C LEU A 64 5.13 5.68 -2.09
N GLU A 65 6.00 4.79 -2.54
CA GLU A 65 6.71 3.86 -1.66
C GLU A 65 7.67 4.62 -0.74
N ALA A 66 8.38 5.61 -1.27
CA ALA A 66 9.24 6.47 -0.47
C ALA A 66 8.44 7.31 0.54
N GLN A 67 7.29 7.87 0.16
CA GLN A 67 6.41 8.59 1.10
C GLN A 67 5.89 7.70 2.22
N LEU A 68 5.47 6.48 1.92
CA LEU A 68 5.03 5.50 2.93
C LEU A 68 6.20 5.06 3.83
N GLY A 69 7.38 4.85 3.26
CA GLY A 69 8.61 4.57 4.02
C GLY A 69 8.97 5.69 4.98
N PHE A 70 8.91 6.94 4.51
CA PHE A 70 9.15 8.10 5.36
C PHE A 70 8.08 8.26 6.46
N LEU A 71 6.80 8.06 6.14
CA LEU A 71 5.72 8.07 7.12
C LEU A 71 5.97 7.04 8.23
N TYR A 72 6.35 5.83 7.86
CA TYR A 72 6.66 4.79 8.84
C TYR A 72 7.88 5.14 9.70
N LYS A 73 8.94 5.69 9.09
CA LYS A 73 10.12 6.19 9.80
C LYS A 73 9.74 7.27 10.80
N GLU A 74 8.97 8.26 10.37
CA GLU A 74 8.51 9.37 11.21
C GLU A 74 7.65 8.88 12.39
N LEU A 75 6.72 7.94 12.15
CA LEU A 75 5.92 7.31 13.19
C LEU A 75 6.78 6.53 14.19
N SER A 76 7.80 5.84 13.70
CA SER A 76 8.67 5.00 14.54
C SER A 76 9.59 5.83 15.43
N GLU A 77 10.17 6.91 14.88
CA GLU A 77 11.19 7.72 15.56
C GLU A 77 10.59 8.86 16.38
N SER A 78 9.59 9.55 15.84
CA SER A 78 9.05 10.77 16.42
C SER A 78 7.69 10.59 17.11
N TYR A 79 6.91 9.55 16.73
CA TYR A 79 5.57 9.31 17.24
C TYR A 79 5.36 7.85 17.66
N PRO A 80 6.26 7.24 18.48
CA PRO A 80 6.16 5.82 18.81
C PRO A 80 4.84 5.45 19.51
N SER A 81 4.25 6.35 20.30
CA SER A 81 2.96 6.14 20.95
C SER A 81 1.80 5.99 19.95
N VAL A 82 1.87 6.71 18.82
CA VAL A 82 0.89 6.59 17.73
C VAL A 82 1.07 5.24 17.03
N LEU A 83 2.30 4.86 16.72
CA LEU A 83 2.60 3.57 16.09
C LEU A 83 2.14 2.38 16.97
N VAL A 84 2.37 2.45 18.28
CA VAL A 84 1.86 1.45 19.23
C VAL A 84 0.34 1.40 19.19
N ALA A 85 -0.34 2.55 19.26
CA ALA A 85 -1.80 2.60 19.20
C ALA A 85 -2.35 2.02 17.90
N LEU A 86 -1.72 2.28 16.75
CA LEU A 86 -2.13 1.70 15.46
C LEU A 86 -2.01 0.17 15.44
N LYS A 87 -1.02 -0.39 16.14
CA LYS A 87 -0.81 -1.85 16.24
C LYS A 87 -1.72 -2.54 17.24
N THR A 88 -2.20 -1.83 18.27
CA THR A 88 -2.90 -2.43 19.41
C THR A 88 -4.34 -1.93 19.59
N ALA A 89 -4.80 -1.00 18.76
CA ALA A 89 -6.14 -0.46 18.86
C ALA A 89 -7.21 -1.55 18.67
N THR A 90 -8.18 -1.57 19.57
CA THR A 90 -9.32 -2.51 19.52
C THR A 90 -10.46 -2.01 18.64
N SER A 91 -10.35 -0.78 18.11
CA SER A 91 -11.35 -0.20 17.20
C SER A 91 -10.69 0.80 16.24
N VAL A 92 -11.29 0.92 15.05
CA VAL A 92 -10.90 1.93 14.05
C VAL A 92 -11.05 3.34 14.62
N ARG A 93 -12.06 3.58 15.47
CA ARG A 93 -12.26 4.87 16.11
C ARG A 93 -11.07 5.25 16.99
N ALA A 94 -10.63 4.35 17.87
CA ALA A 94 -9.48 4.62 18.75
C ALA A 94 -8.20 4.89 17.97
N ALA A 95 -7.93 4.09 16.92
CA ALA A 95 -6.78 4.30 16.04
C ALA A 95 -6.85 5.66 15.33
N SER A 96 -8.01 5.98 14.73
CA SER A 96 -8.24 7.24 14.01
C SER A 96 -8.10 8.47 14.90
N ASP A 97 -8.66 8.42 16.11
CA ASP A 97 -8.57 9.53 17.07
C ASP A 97 -7.10 9.77 17.50
N LYS A 98 -6.35 8.70 17.74
CA LYS A 98 -4.93 8.81 18.10
C LYS A 98 -4.08 9.45 16.99
N VAL A 99 -4.32 9.07 15.73
CA VAL A 99 -3.66 9.70 14.58
C VAL A 99 -4.04 11.18 14.49
N LEU A 100 -5.32 11.50 14.62
CA LEU A 100 -5.82 12.88 14.56
C LEU A 100 -5.17 13.76 15.62
N THR A 101 -5.19 13.30 16.88
CA THR A 101 -4.78 14.16 18.02
C THR A 101 -3.28 14.27 18.18
N ASP A 102 -2.54 13.21 17.94
CA ASP A 102 -1.13 13.12 18.29
C ASP A 102 -0.19 13.28 17.08
N PHE A 103 -0.64 12.90 15.89
CA PHE A 103 0.18 12.94 14.67
C PHE A 103 -0.18 14.12 13.76
N GLU A 104 -1.45 14.21 13.31
CA GLU A 104 -1.88 15.21 12.34
C GLU A 104 -2.15 16.58 12.98
N ARG A 105 -2.71 16.61 14.16
CA ARG A 105 -3.02 17.80 14.97
C ARG A 105 -3.66 18.94 14.19
N PRO A 106 -4.76 18.69 13.45
CA PRO A 106 -5.46 19.75 12.74
C PRO A 106 -6.07 20.76 13.74
N ALA A 107 -6.40 21.96 13.25
CA ALA A 107 -7.04 22.99 14.07
C ALA A 107 -8.42 22.55 14.60
N ASP A 108 -9.19 21.82 13.80
CA ASP A 108 -10.48 21.26 14.23
C ASP A 108 -10.32 19.78 14.62
N GLN A 109 -10.45 19.52 15.92
CA GLN A 109 -10.42 18.19 16.53
C GLN A 109 -11.76 17.87 17.21
N SER A 110 -12.85 18.50 16.76
CA SER A 110 -14.19 18.30 17.29
C SER A 110 -14.64 16.83 17.15
N GLU A 111 -15.63 16.47 17.96
CA GLU A 111 -16.22 15.13 17.91
C GLU A 111 -16.81 14.81 16.53
N THR A 112 -17.38 15.81 15.85
CA THR A 112 -17.88 15.68 14.48
C THR A 112 -16.77 15.28 13.50
N VAL A 113 -15.60 15.89 13.59
CA VAL A 113 -14.44 15.55 12.77
C VAL A 113 -13.94 14.14 13.07
N LYS A 114 -13.83 13.77 14.34
CA LYS A 114 -13.41 12.44 14.79
C LYS A 114 -14.34 11.35 14.26
N ILE A 115 -15.65 11.52 14.41
CA ILE A 115 -16.66 10.58 13.89
C ILE A 115 -16.53 10.43 12.37
N LYS A 116 -16.43 11.55 11.64
CA LYS A 116 -16.32 11.54 10.18
C LYS A 116 -15.05 10.81 9.71
N ARG A 117 -13.91 11.07 10.33
CA ARG A 117 -12.64 10.41 9.99
C ARG A 117 -12.68 8.90 10.30
N ALA A 118 -13.17 8.54 11.48
CA ALA A 118 -13.34 7.15 11.86
C ALA A 118 -14.29 6.40 10.90
N SER A 119 -15.35 7.04 10.43
CA SER A 119 -16.27 6.43 9.45
C SER A 119 -15.60 6.13 8.10
N TYR A 120 -14.70 6.99 7.64
CA TYR A 120 -13.88 6.69 6.46
C TYR A 120 -12.89 5.55 6.73
N GLY A 121 -12.18 5.60 7.85
CA GLY A 121 -11.30 4.51 8.27
C GLY A 121 -12.03 3.17 8.37
N GLN A 122 -13.27 3.16 8.89
CA GLN A 122 -14.08 1.96 9.00
C GLN A 122 -14.41 1.34 7.64
N LYS A 123 -14.70 2.16 6.62
CA LYS A 123 -14.95 1.67 5.25
C LYS A 123 -13.75 0.92 4.69
N TYR A 124 -12.54 1.46 4.88
CA TYR A 124 -11.30 0.80 4.44
C TYR A 124 -11.00 -0.44 5.28
N TYR A 125 -11.20 -0.37 6.59
CA TYR A 125 -11.05 -1.52 7.48
C TYR A 125 -12.01 -2.66 7.09
N ASP A 126 -13.28 -2.35 6.84
CA ASP A 126 -14.28 -3.34 6.42
C ASP A 126 -13.94 -3.94 5.06
N LYS A 127 -13.41 -3.12 4.15
CA LYS A 127 -13.03 -3.58 2.81
C LYS A 127 -11.78 -4.44 2.80
N TYR A 128 -10.75 -4.08 3.58
CA TYR A 128 -9.42 -4.69 3.44
C TYR A 128 -9.02 -5.57 4.63
N ALA A 129 -9.41 -5.24 5.86
CA ALA A 129 -9.02 -6.02 7.03
C ALA A 129 -9.97 -7.19 7.31
N LYS A 130 -11.28 -7.04 7.02
CA LYS A 130 -12.23 -8.16 7.16
C LYS A 130 -12.15 -9.17 6.03
N ALA A 131 -11.74 -8.78 4.82
CA ALA A 131 -11.50 -9.72 3.73
C ALA A 131 -10.35 -10.70 4.06
N GLY A 132 -9.45 -10.35 4.99
CA GLY A 132 -8.44 -11.25 5.53
C GLY A 132 -8.89 -12.14 6.70
N ALA A 133 -10.14 -11.99 7.19
CA ALA A 133 -10.60 -12.61 8.43
C ALA A 133 -11.55 -13.82 8.22
N THR A 134 -11.53 -14.48 7.09
CA THR A 134 -12.25 -15.75 6.88
C THR A 134 -11.30 -16.93 6.80
N THR A 135 -10.76 -17.33 7.93
CA THR A 135 -10.69 -18.68 8.52
C THR A 135 -9.83 -18.65 9.79
N PRO A 136 -10.26 -19.25 10.93
CA PRO A 136 -9.38 -19.40 12.08
C PRO A 136 -8.42 -20.56 11.81
N SER A 137 -7.16 -20.26 11.57
CA SER A 137 -6.08 -21.23 11.76
C SER A 137 -5.19 -20.72 12.87
N GLU A 138 -5.13 -21.50 13.94
CA GLU A 138 -4.30 -21.28 15.10
C GLU A 138 -2.82 -21.14 14.72
N GLY A 139 -2.12 -20.17 15.31
CA GLY A 139 -0.68 -20.05 15.23
C GLY A 139 -0.20 -18.68 14.77
N GLY A 140 0.03 -17.78 15.74
CA GLY A 140 0.48 -16.42 15.48
C GLY A 140 1.75 -16.31 14.66
N ASN A 141 1.67 -15.49 13.66
CA ASN A 141 2.74 -14.62 13.17
C ASN A 141 2.10 -13.63 12.21
N ASN A 142 2.09 -12.36 12.59
CA ASN A 142 1.71 -11.24 11.71
C ASN A 142 2.78 -11.06 10.62
N MET A 143 2.89 -12.00 9.70
CA MET A 143 3.56 -11.76 8.43
C MET A 143 2.66 -10.85 7.60
N ASN A 144 3.22 -9.73 7.11
CA ASN A 144 2.47 -8.90 6.18
C ASN A 144 2.21 -9.69 4.89
N ASP A 145 1.22 -9.31 4.12
CA ASP A 145 0.80 -10.03 2.90
C ASP A 145 1.95 -10.24 1.91
N ARG A 146 2.87 -9.26 1.82
CA ARG A 146 4.07 -9.36 0.99
C ARG A 146 4.97 -10.53 1.42
N GLN A 147 5.23 -10.66 2.72
CA GLN A 147 6.07 -11.75 3.24
C GLN A 147 5.38 -13.10 3.10
N ASN A 148 4.07 -13.14 3.32
CA ASN A 148 3.26 -14.35 3.10
C ASN A 148 3.31 -14.78 1.63
N PHE A 149 3.15 -13.83 0.69
CA PHE A 149 3.26 -14.10 -0.73
C PHE A 149 4.64 -14.64 -1.11
N VAL A 150 5.72 -14.00 -0.63
CA VAL A 150 7.10 -14.42 -0.89
C VAL A 150 7.38 -15.81 -0.30
N ASN A 151 6.97 -16.06 0.93
CA ASN A 151 7.16 -17.38 1.57
C ASN A 151 6.35 -18.47 0.87
N THR A 152 5.13 -18.16 0.45
CA THR A 152 4.30 -19.07 -0.34
C THR A 152 4.99 -19.39 -1.67
N ALA A 153 5.47 -18.37 -2.38
CA ALA A 153 6.22 -18.56 -3.63
C ALA A 153 7.49 -19.40 -3.41
N ALA A 154 8.23 -19.14 -2.34
CA ALA A 154 9.43 -19.87 -1.99
C ALA A 154 9.18 -21.37 -1.73
N SER A 155 7.99 -21.73 -1.22
CA SER A 155 7.61 -23.14 -0.99
C SER A 155 7.46 -23.96 -2.27
N TYR A 156 7.41 -23.30 -3.44
CA TYR A 156 7.35 -23.94 -4.75
C TYR A 156 8.69 -23.93 -5.51
N ILE A 157 9.78 -23.50 -4.86
CA ILE A 157 11.12 -23.60 -5.45
C ILE A 157 11.43 -25.07 -5.76
N GLY A 158 11.94 -25.30 -6.98
CA GLY A 158 12.25 -26.66 -7.46
C GLY A 158 11.13 -27.31 -8.24
N CYS A 159 9.92 -26.74 -8.31
CA CYS A 159 8.88 -27.21 -9.21
C CYS A 159 9.31 -27.00 -10.67
N LYS A 160 9.15 -28.05 -11.48
CA LYS A 160 9.58 -28.06 -12.89
C LYS A 160 8.69 -28.97 -13.75
N GLU A 161 8.73 -28.74 -15.04
CA GLU A 161 7.94 -29.52 -16.01
C GLU A 161 8.44 -30.94 -16.15
N SER A 162 9.77 -31.15 -16.09
CA SER A 162 10.41 -32.44 -16.36
C SER A 162 10.01 -33.57 -15.41
N ASP A 163 9.58 -33.24 -14.18
CA ASP A 163 9.07 -34.22 -13.21
C ASP A 163 7.57 -34.08 -12.92
N GLY A 164 6.91 -33.13 -13.58
CA GLY A 164 5.47 -32.88 -13.43
C GLY A 164 5.10 -32.14 -12.14
N SER A 165 6.05 -31.70 -11.33
CA SER A 165 5.77 -31.01 -10.04
C SER A 165 5.15 -29.63 -10.23
N HIS A 166 5.26 -29.01 -11.41
CA HIS A 166 4.59 -27.76 -11.78
C HIS A 166 3.07 -27.89 -11.85
N LYS A 167 2.52 -29.09 -12.08
CA LYS A 167 1.08 -29.32 -12.25
C LYS A 167 0.25 -28.80 -11.09
N LYS A 168 0.71 -29.01 -9.87
CA LYS A 168 0.04 -28.48 -8.65
C LYS A 168 -0.13 -26.97 -8.64
N ILE A 169 0.71 -26.22 -9.35
CA ILE A 169 0.62 -24.76 -9.48
C ILE A 169 -0.50 -24.42 -10.46
N ILE A 170 -0.55 -25.12 -11.59
CA ILE A 170 -1.58 -24.97 -12.60
C ILE A 170 -2.95 -25.35 -12.03
N ASP A 171 -3.01 -26.41 -11.21
CA ASP A 171 -4.26 -26.84 -10.58
C ASP A 171 -4.84 -25.78 -9.66
N ILE A 172 -4.01 -25.10 -8.83
CA ILE A 172 -4.44 -23.99 -7.97
C ILE A 172 -5.13 -22.90 -8.79
N TYR A 173 -4.54 -22.51 -9.93
CA TYR A 173 -5.15 -21.51 -10.83
C TYR A 173 -6.45 -22.04 -11.43
N ASN A 174 -6.46 -23.26 -11.92
CA ASN A 174 -7.60 -23.87 -12.62
C ASN A 174 -8.81 -24.16 -11.73
N GLU A 175 -8.61 -24.26 -10.41
CA GLU A 175 -9.67 -24.41 -9.41
C GLU A 175 -10.28 -23.07 -8.98
N HIS A 176 -9.63 -21.97 -9.33
CA HIS A 176 -10.12 -20.63 -9.01
C HIS A 176 -11.28 -20.19 -9.92
N THR A 177 -12.21 -19.41 -9.38
CA THR A 177 -13.34 -18.85 -10.14
C THR A 177 -13.52 -17.36 -9.80
N PRO A 178 -13.62 -16.48 -10.79
CA PRO A 178 -13.58 -16.77 -12.25
C PRO A 178 -12.16 -16.98 -12.77
N LEU A 179 -12.01 -17.81 -13.80
CA LEU A 179 -10.76 -17.92 -14.55
C LEU A 179 -10.54 -16.67 -15.41
N ALA A 180 -9.31 -16.19 -15.49
CA ALA A 180 -8.94 -15.10 -16.39
C ALA A 180 -9.32 -15.47 -17.83
N ARG A 181 -10.13 -14.63 -18.47
CA ARG A 181 -10.63 -14.86 -19.84
C ARG A 181 -11.36 -16.21 -20.03
N GLY A 182 -11.78 -16.85 -18.95
CA GLY A 182 -12.40 -18.19 -19.00
C GLY A 182 -11.45 -19.31 -19.43
N TYR A 183 -10.14 -19.06 -19.45
CA TYR A 183 -9.15 -20.01 -19.96
C TYR A 183 -8.61 -20.95 -18.89
N LYS A 184 -8.79 -22.25 -19.08
CA LYS A 184 -8.20 -23.30 -18.25
C LYS A 184 -6.81 -23.65 -18.78
N VAL A 185 -5.77 -23.39 -17.99
CA VAL A 185 -4.38 -23.60 -18.38
C VAL A 185 -4.06 -25.08 -18.48
N LYS A 186 -3.40 -25.48 -19.56
CA LYS A 186 -2.93 -26.86 -19.77
C LYS A 186 -1.56 -27.05 -19.11
N TYR A 187 -1.23 -28.29 -18.76
CA TYR A 187 0.09 -28.60 -18.17
C TYR A 187 1.28 -28.40 -19.11
N THR A 188 1.01 -28.18 -20.39
CA THR A 188 2.00 -27.92 -21.45
C THR A 188 2.12 -26.44 -21.79
N ASP A 189 1.29 -25.59 -21.19
CA ASP A 189 1.33 -24.15 -21.45
C ASP A 189 2.43 -23.48 -20.62
N ALA A 190 2.90 -22.32 -21.09
CA ALA A 190 3.79 -21.47 -20.28
C ALA A 190 3.04 -21.00 -19.02
N TRP A 191 3.62 -21.20 -17.86
CA TRP A 191 2.95 -21.02 -16.57
C TRP A 191 3.55 -19.90 -15.68
N CYS A 192 4.36 -19.00 -16.25
CA CYS A 192 4.96 -17.90 -15.47
C CYS A 192 3.91 -16.98 -14.84
N ALA A 193 2.96 -16.47 -15.63
CA ALA A 193 1.86 -15.64 -15.12
C ALA A 193 0.89 -16.47 -14.25
N THR A 194 0.64 -17.71 -14.63
CA THR A 194 -0.16 -18.67 -13.85
C THR A 194 0.44 -18.90 -12.48
N PHE A 195 1.78 -18.95 -12.35
CA PHE A 195 2.47 -19.07 -11.06
C PHE A 195 2.15 -17.88 -10.14
N VAL A 196 2.28 -16.65 -10.65
CA VAL A 196 1.98 -15.43 -9.86
C VAL A 196 0.51 -15.44 -9.41
N SER A 197 -0.40 -15.76 -10.32
CA SER A 197 -1.84 -15.89 -10.01
C SER A 197 -2.12 -16.98 -8.98
N ALA A 198 -1.51 -18.16 -9.10
CA ALA A 198 -1.67 -19.23 -8.13
C ALA A 198 -1.17 -18.85 -6.73
N MET A 199 -0.09 -18.09 -6.64
CA MET A 199 0.41 -17.58 -5.35
C MET A 199 -0.54 -16.53 -4.76
N ALA A 200 -1.07 -15.63 -5.59
CA ALA A 200 -2.09 -14.66 -5.17
C ALA A 200 -3.36 -15.35 -4.65
N ILE A 201 -3.84 -16.37 -5.35
CA ILE A 201 -4.99 -17.19 -4.94
C ILE A 201 -4.73 -17.84 -3.57
N LYS A 202 -3.59 -18.50 -3.41
CA LYS A 202 -3.25 -19.16 -2.13
C LYS A 202 -3.12 -18.20 -0.95
N CYS A 203 -2.69 -16.99 -1.21
CA CYS A 203 -2.54 -15.96 -0.17
C CYS A 203 -3.81 -15.14 0.05
N GLY A 204 -4.87 -15.33 -0.74
CA GLY A 204 -6.08 -14.52 -0.68
C GLY A 204 -5.85 -13.07 -1.14
N LEU A 205 -4.91 -12.84 -2.05
CA LEU A 205 -4.49 -11.52 -2.51
C LEU A 205 -4.98 -11.17 -3.93
N THR A 206 -6.01 -11.85 -4.41
CA THR A 206 -6.53 -11.66 -5.79
C THR A 206 -7.13 -10.28 -6.04
N ASP A 207 -7.50 -9.56 -4.98
CA ASP A 207 -7.96 -8.17 -5.05
C ASP A 207 -6.82 -7.16 -5.26
N ILE A 208 -5.58 -7.56 -4.95
CA ILE A 208 -4.37 -6.73 -5.06
C ILE A 208 -3.55 -7.16 -6.27
N ILE A 209 -3.44 -8.47 -6.48
CA ILE A 209 -2.71 -9.09 -7.58
C ILE A 209 -3.76 -9.78 -8.46
N PRO A 210 -4.22 -9.14 -9.54
CA PRO A 210 -5.25 -9.70 -10.39
C PRO A 210 -4.77 -11.01 -11.03
N THR A 211 -5.68 -11.97 -11.16
CA THR A 211 -5.38 -13.28 -11.76
C THR A 211 -5.29 -13.19 -13.28
N GLU A 212 -4.22 -13.73 -13.85
CA GLU A 212 -4.01 -13.83 -15.29
C GLU A 212 -3.09 -15.03 -15.60
N CYS A 213 -3.22 -15.61 -16.80
CA CYS A 213 -2.40 -16.74 -17.23
C CYS A 213 -1.46 -16.41 -18.40
N GLY A 214 -1.51 -15.21 -18.93
CA GLY A 214 -0.61 -14.71 -19.98
C GLY A 214 0.25 -13.55 -19.48
N CYS A 215 1.57 -13.60 -19.67
CA CYS A 215 2.49 -12.57 -19.18
C CYS A 215 2.19 -11.17 -19.74
N GLY A 216 1.93 -11.07 -21.04
CA GLY A 216 1.59 -9.79 -21.67
C GLY A 216 0.31 -9.16 -21.12
N GLN A 217 -0.70 -9.98 -20.87
CA GLN A 217 -1.96 -9.56 -20.28
C GLN A 217 -1.80 -9.21 -18.81
N MET A 218 -1.01 -9.97 -18.06
CA MET A 218 -0.71 -9.66 -16.65
C MET A 218 -0.01 -8.30 -16.51
N ILE A 219 0.98 -8.01 -17.35
CA ILE A 219 1.68 -6.71 -17.34
C ILE A 219 0.72 -5.54 -17.61
N ALA A 220 -0.31 -5.76 -18.45
CA ALA A 220 -1.29 -4.72 -18.76
C ALA A 220 -2.28 -4.41 -17.62
N LEU A 221 -2.29 -5.20 -16.55
CA LEU A 221 -3.15 -5.02 -15.37
C LEU A 221 -2.46 -4.22 -14.24
N PHE A 222 -1.15 -3.97 -14.34
CA PHE A 222 -0.35 -3.17 -13.42
C PHE A 222 0.13 -1.85 -14.05
#